data_7d68acb214fac228e18ab1f9633ed864
#
_entry.id   7d68acb214fac228e18ab1f9633ed864
#
_cell.length_a   1.000
_cell.length_b   1.000
_cell.length_c   1.000
_cell.angle_alpha   90.00
_cell.angle_beta   90.00
_cell.angle_gamma   90.00
#
_symmetry.space_group_name_H-M   'P 1'
#
loop_
_entity.id
_entity.type
_entity.pdbx_description
1 polymer ?
#
loop_
_entity_poly.entity_id
_entity_poly.type
_entity_poly.pdbx_seq_one_letter_code
_entity_poly.pdbx_strand_id
1 'polypeptide(L)'
;MTTLKTLALGLNRFLSRLFSDDPETIDYLNGADSLPPPLNKEEEKKAFELLETDPKKARELLIVHNLRLVVYIAKKFESTGTGIEDLISIGSIGLIKAVNTFCPDKNIKLATYASRCIENEILMFLRKSNQYKNEISIDEPLNVDWDG
;
A
#
# COMPACT_ATOMS: atom_id res chain seq x y z
N MET A 1 -13.72 -12.45 8.43
CA MET A 1 -12.99 -12.96 7.25
C MET A 1 -13.59 -12.51 5.92
N THR A 2 -14.90 -12.45 5.78
CA THR A 2 -15.57 -11.92 4.58
C THR A 2 -15.30 -10.43 4.32
N THR A 3 -15.04 -9.64 5.33
CA THR A 3 -14.76 -8.20 5.25
C THR A 3 -13.40 -7.86 4.65
N LEU A 4 -12.37 -8.64 4.95
CA LEU A 4 -11.03 -8.47 4.37
C LEU A 4 -10.98 -8.84 2.88
N LYS A 5 -11.74 -9.88 2.49
CA LYS A 5 -11.86 -10.26 1.08
C LYS A 5 -12.64 -9.23 0.25
N THR A 6 -13.66 -8.61 0.84
CA THR A 6 -14.46 -7.57 0.15
C THR A 6 -13.69 -6.26 0.02
N LEU A 7 -12.90 -5.90 1.04
CA LEU A 7 -11.97 -4.76 1.00
C LEU A 7 -10.85 -5.00 -0.01
N ALA A 8 -10.28 -6.19 -0.03
CA ALA A 8 -9.25 -6.57 -1.00
C ALA A 8 -9.80 -6.58 -2.43
N LEU A 9 -11.05 -7.01 -2.63
CA LEU A 9 -11.74 -6.98 -3.92
C LEU A 9 -12.08 -5.55 -4.36
N GLY A 10 -12.52 -4.72 -3.44
CA GLY A 10 -12.77 -3.30 -3.68
C GLY A 10 -11.48 -2.54 -3.99
N LEU A 11 -10.43 -2.83 -3.25
CA LEU A 11 -9.10 -2.27 -3.46
C LEU A 11 -8.49 -2.78 -4.78
N ASN A 12 -8.64 -4.07 -5.08
CA ASN A 12 -8.20 -4.64 -6.35
C ASN A 12 -8.97 -4.06 -7.56
N ARG A 13 -10.27 -3.84 -7.42
CA ARG A 13 -11.06 -3.15 -8.45
C ARG A 13 -10.65 -1.71 -8.62
N PHE A 14 -10.36 -1.03 -7.53
CA PHE A 14 -9.88 0.35 -7.55
C PHE A 14 -8.48 0.42 -8.14
N LEU A 15 -7.59 -0.47 -7.70
CA LEU A 15 -6.23 -0.58 -8.23
C LEU A 15 -6.24 -1.03 -9.70
N SER A 16 -7.13 -1.95 -10.11
CA SER A 16 -7.24 -2.35 -11.51
C SER A 16 -7.77 -1.23 -12.42
N ARG A 17 -8.56 -0.31 -11.87
CA ARG A 17 -8.96 0.91 -12.60
C ARG A 17 -7.81 1.91 -12.71
N LEU A 18 -6.97 2.00 -11.70
CA LEU A 18 -5.77 2.85 -11.70
C LEU A 18 -4.69 2.33 -12.65
N PHE A 19 -4.66 1.02 -12.86
CA PHE A 19 -3.64 0.33 -13.67
C PHE A 19 -4.16 -0.26 -14.98
N SER A 20 -5.38 0.11 -15.41
CA SER A 20 -5.77 -0.20 -16.79
C SER A 20 -4.80 0.51 -17.73
N ASP A 21 -4.31 -0.21 -18.72
CA ASP A 21 -3.34 0.27 -19.72
C ASP A 21 -3.83 1.45 -20.58
N ASP A 22 -4.75 2.22 -20.07
CA ASP A 22 -5.26 3.42 -20.71
C ASP A 22 -4.28 4.56 -20.44
N PRO A 23 -3.73 5.21 -21.47
CA PRO A 23 -2.80 6.32 -21.30
C PRO A 23 -3.38 7.47 -20.47
N GLU A 24 -4.68 7.61 -20.38
CA GLU A 24 -5.34 8.55 -19.47
C GLU A 24 -5.12 8.18 -18.00
N THR A 25 -4.94 6.89 -17.70
CA THR A 25 -4.71 6.42 -16.32
C THR A 25 -3.32 6.80 -15.82
N ILE A 26 -2.34 6.88 -16.68
CA ILE A 26 -0.97 7.31 -16.34
C ILE A 26 -0.96 8.80 -15.92
N ASP A 27 -1.75 9.63 -16.58
CA ASP A 27 -1.95 11.02 -16.19
C ASP A 27 -2.67 11.12 -14.83
N TYR A 28 -3.58 10.20 -14.54
CA TYR A 28 -4.25 10.12 -13.24
C TYR A 28 -3.30 9.76 -12.08
N LEU A 29 -2.30 8.91 -12.32
CA LEU A 29 -1.27 8.60 -11.31
C LEU A 29 -0.35 9.78 -11.04
N ASN A 30 -0.11 10.61 -12.02
CA ASN A 30 0.70 11.82 -11.93
C ASN A 30 -0.10 13.05 -11.48
N GLY A 31 -1.41 13.06 -11.73
CA GLY A 31 -2.33 14.09 -11.27
C GLY A 31 -2.93 13.75 -9.92
N ALA A 32 -2.85 14.67 -8.99
CA ALA A 32 -3.41 14.53 -7.65
C ALA A 32 -4.95 14.36 -7.62
N ASP A 33 -5.61 14.38 -8.78
CA ASP A 33 -7.06 14.53 -8.89
C ASP A 33 -7.84 13.21 -8.86
N SER A 34 -7.18 12.05 -9.02
CA SER A 34 -7.89 10.75 -9.09
C SER A 34 -8.04 10.05 -7.75
N LEU A 35 -7.18 10.34 -6.79
CA LEU A 35 -7.27 9.78 -5.44
C LEU A 35 -7.94 10.78 -4.51
N PRO A 36 -8.80 10.30 -3.58
CA PRO A 36 -9.41 11.19 -2.60
C PRO A 36 -8.35 11.97 -1.82
N PRO A 37 -8.58 13.25 -1.52
CA PRO A 37 -7.65 14.02 -0.70
C PRO A 37 -7.59 13.45 0.72
N PRO A 38 -6.51 13.68 1.46
CA PRO A 38 -6.43 13.27 2.85
C PRO A 38 -7.50 13.97 3.68
N LEU A 39 -8.00 13.27 4.71
CA LEU A 39 -8.98 13.81 5.63
C LEU A 39 -8.36 14.96 6.44
N ASN A 40 -9.13 16.02 6.67
CA ASN A 40 -8.74 17.04 7.62
C ASN A 40 -8.90 16.53 9.07
N LYS A 41 -8.45 17.30 10.05
CA LYS A 41 -8.49 16.89 11.47
C LYS A 41 -9.90 16.55 11.96
N GLU A 42 -10.90 17.32 11.55
CA GLU A 42 -12.29 17.11 11.97
C GLU A 42 -12.89 15.86 11.32
N GLU A 43 -12.63 15.67 10.04
CA GLU A 43 -13.09 14.48 9.28
C GLU A 43 -12.43 13.21 9.82
N GLU A 44 -11.15 13.26 10.12
CA GLU A 44 -10.41 12.15 10.71
C GLU A 44 -10.95 11.81 12.10
N LYS A 45 -11.23 12.81 12.92
CA LYS A 45 -11.86 12.62 14.22
C LYS A 45 -13.22 11.94 14.10
N LYS A 46 -14.04 12.37 13.14
CA LYS A 46 -15.34 11.74 12.86
C LYS A 46 -15.19 10.30 12.41
N ALA A 47 -14.17 10.01 11.60
CA ALA A 47 -13.89 8.66 11.17
C ALA A 47 -13.48 7.75 12.35
N PHE A 48 -12.68 8.26 13.30
CA PHE A 48 -12.34 7.52 14.51
C PHE A 48 -13.55 7.30 15.43
N GLU A 49 -14.43 8.28 15.54
CA GLU A 49 -15.69 8.13 16.28
C GLU A 49 -16.59 7.08 15.62
N LEU A 50 -16.60 7.03 14.29
CA LEU A 50 -17.34 6.04 13.52
C LEU A 50 -16.83 4.61 13.73
N LEU A 51 -15.58 4.42 14.16
CA LEU A 51 -15.04 3.09 14.49
C LEU A 51 -15.84 2.38 15.57
N GLU A 52 -16.46 3.11 16.48
CA GLU A 52 -17.28 2.55 17.56
C GLU A 52 -18.63 2.05 17.08
N THR A 53 -19.22 2.71 16.11
CA THR A 53 -20.57 2.41 15.61
C THR A 53 -20.58 1.58 14.34
N ASP A 54 -19.72 1.90 13.39
CA ASP A 54 -19.57 1.18 12.11
C ASP A 54 -18.09 1.05 11.76
N PRO A 55 -17.39 0.07 12.34
CA PRO A 55 -15.94 -0.07 12.15
C PRO A 55 -15.55 -0.34 10.70
N LYS A 56 -16.37 -1.04 9.95
CA LYS A 56 -16.10 -1.35 8.55
C LYS A 56 -16.05 -0.09 7.68
N LYS A 57 -17.06 0.76 7.80
CA LYS A 57 -17.15 2.02 7.06
C LYS A 57 -16.06 2.99 7.47
N ALA A 58 -15.77 3.07 8.76
CA ALA A 58 -14.70 3.92 9.29
C ALA A 58 -13.34 3.51 8.74
N ARG A 59 -13.00 2.23 8.76
CA ARG A 59 -11.74 1.72 8.20
C ARG A 59 -11.64 1.95 6.71
N GLU A 60 -12.71 1.75 5.98
CA GLU A 60 -12.78 2.02 4.55
C GLU A 60 -12.48 3.48 4.23
N LEU A 61 -13.08 4.42 4.96
CA LEU A 61 -12.80 5.85 4.83
C LEU A 61 -11.32 6.17 5.12
N LEU A 62 -10.78 5.63 6.21
CA LEU A 62 -9.40 5.86 6.59
C LEU A 62 -8.41 5.31 5.57
N ILE A 63 -8.69 4.14 5.00
CA ILE A 63 -7.85 3.53 3.97
C ILE A 63 -7.91 4.34 2.67
N VAL A 64 -9.10 4.63 2.17
CA VAL A 64 -9.31 5.32 0.89
C VAL A 64 -8.66 6.70 0.89
N HIS A 65 -8.80 7.45 1.98
CA HIS A 65 -8.24 8.80 2.09
C HIS A 65 -6.74 8.85 2.43
N ASN A 66 -6.09 7.70 2.61
CA ASN A 66 -4.65 7.56 2.81
C ASN A 66 -3.93 6.85 1.65
N LEU A 67 -4.63 6.54 0.57
CA LEU A 67 -4.03 5.88 -0.61
C LEU A 67 -2.97 6.75 -1.29
N ARG A 68 -3.11 8.08 -1.28
CA ARG A 68 -2.07 8.99 -1.79
C ARG A 68 -0.74 8.81 -1.06
N LEU A 69 -0.81 8.56 0.24
CA LEU A 69 0.37 8.29 1.05
C LEU A 69 1.08 7.01 0.60
N VAL A 70 0.31 5.97 0.29
CA VAL A 70 0.85 4.71 -0.26
C VAL A 70 1.59 4.96 -1.56
N VAL A 71 1.00 5.68 -2.49
CA VAL A 71 1.61 6.01 -3.78
C VAL A 71 2.89 6.84 -3.59
N TYR A 72 2.85 7.83 -2.73
CA TYR A 72 4.00 8.67 -2.42
C TYR A 72 5.19 7.87 -1.89
N ILE A 73 4.93 6.96 -0.94
CA ILE A 73 5.97 6.10 -0.37
C ILE A 73 6.47 5.08 -1.40
N ALA A 74 5.55 4.46 -2.14
CA ALA A 74 5.91 3.49 -3.17
C ALA A 74 6.84 4.09 -4.23
N LYS A 75 6.62 5.33 -4.64
CA LYS A 75 7.49 6.03 -5.58
C LYS A 75 8.93 6.16 -5.09
N LYS A 76 9.15 6.28 -3.80
CA LYS A 76 10.52 6.33 -3.22
C LYS A 76 11.29 5.03 -3.44
N PHE A 77 10.61 3.92 -3.61
CA PHE A 77 11.20 2.60 -3.79
C PHE A 77 11.28 2.15 -5.25
N GLU A 78 10.90 2.96 -6.22
CA GLU A 78 10.99 2.64 -7.65
C GLU A 78 12.42 2.29 -8.08
N SER A 79 13.41 2.93 -7.50
CA SER A 79 14.82 2.70 -7.81
C SER A 79 15.32 1.30 -7.47
N THR A 80 14.55 0.52 -6.72
CA THR A 80 14.90 -0.85 -6.36
C THR A 80 14.73 -1.86 -7.50
N GLY A 81 14.13 -1.44 -8.62
CA GLY A 81 13.83 -2.30 -9.76
C GLY A 81 12.52 -3.05 -9.68
N THR A 82 11.79 -2.91 -8.57
CA THR A 82 10.44 -3.48 -8.44
C THR A 82 9.42 -2.55 -9.08
N GLY A 83 8.45 -3.10 -9.81
CA GLY A 83 7.41 -2.33 -10.46
C GLY A 83 6.57 -1.53 -9.46
N ILE A 84 6.18 -0.30 -9.85
CA ILE A 84 5.39 0.59 -9.00
C ILE A 84 4.05 -0.06 -8.58
N GLU A 85 3.43 -0.83 -9.45
CA GLU A 85 2.17 -1.53 -9.17
C GLU A 85 2.29 -2.50 -8.01
N ASP A 86 3.36 -3.30 -8.02
CA ASP A 86 3.66 -4.23 -6.92
C ASP A 86 3.94 -3.49 -5.62
N LEU A 87 4.71 -2.41 -5.68
CA LEU A 87 5.03 -1.58 -4.51
C LEU A 87 3.76 -0.96 -3.91
N ILE A 88 2.85 -0.47 -4.73
CA ILE A 88 1.57 0.09 -4.26
C ILE A 88 0.70 -0.99 -3.64
N SER A 89 0.62 -2.18 -4.25
CA SER A 89 -0.14 -3.31 -3.71
C SER A 89 0.37 -3.72 -2.33
N ILE A 90 1.68 -3.83 -2.18
CA ILE A 90 2.32 -4.19 -0.92
C ILE A 90 2.17 -3.08 0.11
N GLY A 91 2.38 -1.84 -0.29
CA GLY A 91 2.18 -0.67 0.56
C GLY A 91 0.74 -0.55 1.05
N SER A 92 -0.22 -0.90 0.23
CA SER A 92 -1.65 -0.92 0.60
C SER A 92 -1.93 -1.95 1.70
N ILE A 93 -1.26 -3.09 1.69
CA ILE A 93 -1.34 -4.08 2.78
C ILE A 93 -0.83 -3.45 4.08
N GLY A 94 0.28 -2.73 4.03
CA GLY A 94 0.81 -1.99 5.18
C GLY A 94 -0.16 -0.96 5.73
N LEU A 95 -0.83 -0.22 4.85
CA LEU A 95 -1.86 0.75 5.23
C LEU A 95 -3.05 0.07 5.91
N ILE A 96 -3.54 -1.04 5.38
CA ILE A 96 -4.65 -1.80 5.97
C ILE A 96 -4.26 -2.30 7.37
N LYS A 97 -3.07 -2.84 7.54
CA LYS A 97 -2.55 -3.25 8.86
C LYS A 97 -2.47 -2.07 9.82
N ALA A 98 -2.01 -0.92 9.34
CA ALA A 98 -1.92 0.29 10.15
C ALA A 98 -3.29 0.74 10.66
N VAL A 99 -4.28 0.80 9.79
CA VAL A 99 -5.65 1.20 10.16
C VAL A 99 -6.26 0.22 11.17
N ASN A 100 -5.99 -1.07 11.02
CA ASN A 100 -6.50 -2.11 11.91
C ASN A 100 -5.86 -2.10 13.30
N THR A 101 -4.63 -1.63 13.40
CA THR A 101 -3.85 -1.68 14.67
C THR A 101 -3.64 -0.33 15.31
N PHE A 102 -4.04 0.75 14.65
CA PHE A 102 -3.85 2.11 15.15
C PHE A 102 -4.69 2.38 16.40
N CYS A 103 -4.07 2.98 17.41
CA CYS A 103 -4.73 3.42 18.64
C CYS A 103 -4.77 4.94 18.65
N PRO A 104 -5.96 5.58 18.51
CA PRO A 104 -6.07 7.05 18.48
C PRO A 104 -5.62 7.75 19.75
N ASP A 105 -5.60 7.03 20.88
CA ASP A 105 -5.26 7.57 22.20
C ASP A 105 -3.76 7.85 22.40
N LYS A 106 -2.92 7.39 21.50
CA LYS A 106 -1.49 7.69 21.49
C LYS A 106 -1.24 8.96 20.69
N ASN A 107 -0.37 9.84 21.18
CA ASN A 107 -0.03 11.13 20.56
C ASN A 107 0.67 11.03 19.21
N ILE A 108 0.38 10.02 18.42
CA ILE A 108 0.94 9.78 17.09
C ILE A 108 -0.18 9.95 16.07
N LYS A 109 0.07 10.71 15.01
CA LYS A 109 -0.88 10.85 13.91
C LYS A 109 -0.96 9.55 13.09
N LEU A 110 -2.15 9.23 12.60
CA LEU A 110 -2.36 8.06 11.75
C LEU A 110 -1.40 8.05 10.55
N ALA A 111 -1.23 9.18 9.87
CA ALA A 111 -0.33 9.28 8.72
C ALA A 111 1.11 8.89 9.06
N THR A 112 1.61 9.28 10.21
CA THR A 112 2.96 8.92 10.68
C THR A 112 3.07 7.43 10.95
N TYR A 113 2.10 6.86 11.63
CA TYR A 113 2.04 5.43 11.93
C TYR A 113 1.88 4.61 10.64
N ALA A 114 0.95 5.01 9.78
CA ALA A 114 0.71 4.35 8.49
C ALA A 114 1.96 4.39 7.60
N SER A 115 2.67 5.51 7.55
CA SER A 115 3.92 5.62 6.78
C SER A 115 4.94 4.57 7.18
N ARG A 116 5.11 4.33 8.48
CA ARG A 116 6.03 3.31 8.99
C ARG A 116 5.57 1.90 8.61
N CYS A 117 4.27 1.63 8.72
CA CYS A 117 3.71 0.33 8.35
C CYS A 117 3.84 0.06 6.85
N ILE A 118 3.61 1.06 6.02
CA ILE A 118 3.75 0.97 4.56
C ILE A 118 5.22 0.70 4.19
N GLU A 119 6.14 1.49 4.73
CA GLU A 119 7.57 1.32 4.50
C GLU A 119 8.06 -0.07 4.96
N ASN A 120 7.63 -0.52 6.13
CA ASN A 120 8.01 -1.83 6.66
C ASN A 120 7.53 -2.97 5.77
N GLU A 121 6.31 -2.93 5.28
CA GLU A 121 5.80 -3.94 4.35
C GLU A 121 6.60 -3.98 3.05
N ILE A 122 6.91 -2.83 2.49
CA ILE A 122 7.73 -2.73 1.27
C ILE A 122 9.14 -3.26 1.53
N LEU A 123 9.76 -2.86 2.63
CA LEU A 123 11.11 -3.31 3.00
C LEU A 123 11.17 -4.82 3.23
N MET A 124 10.18 -5.39 3.91
CA MET A 124 10.10 -6.84 4.11
C MET A 124 9.95 -7.58 2.77
N PHE A 125 9.12 -7.07 1.87
CA PHE A 125 8.98 -7.62 0.53
C PHE A 125 10.29 -7.57 -0.25
N LEU A 126 10.98 -6.44 -0.23
CA LEU A 126 12.26 -6.27 -0.93
C LEU A 126 13.34 -7.20 -0.38
N ARG A 127 13.39 -7.40 0.93
CA ARG A 127 14.31 -8.36 1.56
C ARG A 127 14.03 -9.79 1.12
N LYS A 128 12.77 -10.22 1.14
CA LYS A 128 12.37 -11.55 0.68
C LYS A 128 12.67 -11.74 -0.81
N SER A 129 12.40 -10.74 -1.62
CA SER A 129 12.69 -10.75 -3.04
C SER A 129 14.20 -10.87 -3.32
N ASN A 130 15.02 -10.14 -2.57
CA ASN A 130 16.48 -10.21 -2.69
C ASN A 130 17.03 -11.56 -2.23
N GLN A 131 16.52 -12.11 -1.13
CA GLN A 131 16.87 -13.46 -0.67
C GLN A 131 16.52 -14.50 -1.73
N TYR A 132 15.33 -14.43 -2.30
CA TYR A 132 14.91 -15.33 -3.36
C TYR A 132 15.79 -15.22 -4.60
N LYS A 133 16.13 -14.02 -5.05
CA LYS A 133 17.06 -13.78 -6.16
C LYS A 133 18.44 -14.32 -5.87
N ASN A 134 18.94 -14.16 -4.64
CA ASN A 134 20.23 -14.69 -4.22
C ASN A 134 20.24 -16.22 -4.20
N GLU A 135 19.19 -16.85 -3.73
CA GLU A 135 19.04 -18.31 -3.75
C GLU A 135 18.99 -18.85 -5.19
N ILE A 136 18.26 -18.21 -6.07
CA ILE A 136 18.24 -18.54 -7.51
C ILE A 136 19.59 -18.28 -8.15
N SER A 137 20.28 -17.18 -7.79
CA SER A 137 21.61 -16.85 -8.31
C SER A 137 22.69 -17.85 -7.88
N ILE A 138 22.51 -18.51 -6.75
CA ILE A 138 23.41 -19.58 -6.30
C ILE A 138 23.20 -20.84 -7.15
N ASP A 139 21.96 -21.17 -7.47
CA ASP A 139 21.62 -22.35 -8.27
C ASP A 139 21.85 -22.14 -9.78
N GLU A 140 21.47 -20.99 -10.34
CA GLU A 140 21.65 -20.66 -11.76
C GLU A 140 23.11 -20.50 -12.18
N PRO A 141 23.99 -19.78 -11.45
CA PRO A 141 25.39 -19.66 -11.86
C PRO A 141 26.13 -20.98 -11.87
N LEU A 142 25.78 -21.92 -11.01
CA LEU A 142 26.34 -23.27 -11.04
C LEU A 142 25.92 -24.03 -12.31
N ASN A 143 24.72 -23.78 -12.81
CA ASN A 143 24.22 -24.35 -14.06
C ASN A 143 24.74 -23.62 -15.28
N VAL A 144 24.91 -22.32 -15.23
CA VAL A 144 25.39 -21.46 -16.33
C VAL A 144 26.91 -21.61 -16.51
N ASP A 145 27.70 -21.71 -15.45
CA ASP A 145 29.13 -21.91 -15.50
C ASP A 145 29.52 -23.27 -16.12
N TRP A 146 28.63 -24.25 -16.05
CA TRP A 146 28.81 -25.54 -16.70
C TRP A 146 28.51 -25.49 -18.20
N ASP A 147 27.64 -24.60 -18.64
CA ASP A 147 27.23 -24.43 -20.05
C ASP A 147 28.04 -23.31 -20.75
N GLY A 148 28.80 -22.60 -20.02
CA GLY A 148 29.65 -21.54 -20.54
C GLY A 148 31.11 -21.92 -20.69
#